data_c1d7976d5c1479c25633d1acc613b815
#
_entry.id   c1d7976d5c1479c25633d1acc613b815
#
_cell.length_a   1.000
_cell.length_b   1.000
_cell.length_c   1.000
_cell.angle_alpha   90.00
_cell.angle_beta   90.00
_cell.angle_gamma   90.00
#
_symmetry.space_group_name_H-M   'P 1'
#
loop_
_entity.id
_entity.type
_entity.pdbx_description
1 polymer ?
#
loop_
_entity_poly.entity_id
_entity_poly.type
_entity_poly.pdbx_seq_one_letter_code
_entity_poly.pdbx_strand_id
1 'polypeptide(L)'
;KGWVDYLAPQLYWSLDTKAAPSRHLAQWWNDNANGADIYIGWDVKRTMDSPDPGNNDRNELDTKVRLSRRLPNVKGNVWWHGYWVTGNYKGAADSLAMKYQSTIALPPAYGDLKKTPKSVSEIKIDKTGEEAFLSWEAPRRGPSESESDVVRYAVYEFFPGEPQDTGDPQTIVALTPFTRVRIYPEPGVTFAVTALDRMNRESHPIFIYYK
;
A
#
# COMPACT_ATOMS: atom_id res chain seq x y z
N LYS A 1 3.89 23.67 -9.00
CA LYS A 1 3.04 24.17 -10.12
C LYS A 1 1.89 23.20 -10.43
N GLY A 2 1.80 22.02 -9.74
CA GLY A 2 0.72 21.06 -9.93
C GLY A 2 0.70 20.38 -11.32
N TRP A 3 1.87 20.19 -11.95
CA TRP A 3 1.97 19.59 -13.28
C TRP A 3 2.04 18.06 -13.23
N VAL A 4 2.41 17.51 -12.08
CA VAL A 4 2.57 16.08 -11.85
C VAL A 4 2.02 15.74 -10.48
N ASP A 5 1.46 14.53 -10.32
CA ASP A 5 0.95 14.00 -9.07
C ASP A 5 2.07 13.35 -8.26
N TYR A 6 3.03 12.74 -8.94
CA TYR A 6 4.18 12.13 -8.28
C TYR A 6 5.46 12.23 -9.12
N LEU A 7 6.60 12.01 -8.47
CA LEU A 7 7.92 11.92 -9.09
C LEU A 7 8.62 10.64 -8.64
N ALA A 8 9.34 9.99 -9.57
CA ALA A 8 10.13 8.80 -9.29
C ALA A 8 11.62 9.02 -9.59
N PRO A 9 12.36 9.76 -8.75
CA PRO A 9 13.77 10.01 -8.95
C PRO A 9 14.59 8.71 -8.87
N GLN A 10 15.52 8.52 -9.82
CA GLN A 10 16.37 7.35 -9.91
C GLN A 10 17.63 7.51 -9.06
N LEU A 11 17.58 7.09 -7.81
CA LEU A 11 18.72 7.14 -6.89
C LEU A 11 19.46 5.79 -6.87
N TYR A 12 20.00 5.40 -8.03
CA TYR A 12 20.57 4.06 -8.25
C TYR A 12 21.94 3.83 -7.60
N TRP A 13 22.53 4.85 -7.01
CA TRP A 13 23.84 4.75 -6.35
C TRP A 13 23.78 4.10 -4.98
N SER A 14 24.94 3.71 -4.46
CA SER A 14 25.08 3.30 -3.07
C SER A 14 24.80 4.48 -2.13
N LEU A 15 24.45 4.17 -0.89
CA LEU A 15 24.06 5.17 0.11
C LEU A 15 25.08 6.29 0.27
N ASP A 16 26.37 5.96 0.24
CA ASP A 16 27.48 6.88 0.52
C ASP A 16 28.39 7.10 -0.68
N THR A 17 27.89 6.95 -1.90
CA THR A 17 28.66 7.26 -3.12
C THR A 17 29.10 8.73 -3.10
N LYS A 18 30.39 9.01 -3.13
CA LYS A 18 30.94 10.38 -2.96
C LYS A 18 30.36 11.42 -3.89
N ALA A 19 30.17 11.09 -5.17
CA ALA A 19 29.65 12.02 -6.17
C ALA A 19 28.13 12.23 -6.12
N ALA A 20 27.38 11.24 -5.62
CA ALA A 20 25.93 11.23 -5.59
C ALA A 20 25.42 10.36 -4.42
N PRO A 21 25.58 10.79 -3.16
CA PRO A 21 25.17 10.00 -2.01
C PRO A 21 23.66 9.88 -1.97
N SER A 22 23.14 8.68 -2.22
CA SER A 22 21.68 8.44 -2.31
C SER A 22 20.93 8.84 -1.04
N ARG A 23 21.57 8.74 0.12
CA ARG A 23 21.03 9.20 1.40
C ARG A 23 20.72 10.71 1.38
N HIS A 24 21.68 11.51 0.91
CA HIS A 24 21.52 12.96 0.81
C HIS A 24 20.51 13.36 -0.26
N LEU A 25 20.54 12.67 -1.41
CA LEU A 25 19.61 12.93 -2.51
C LEU A 25 18.16 12.56 -2.12
N ALA A 26 17.94 11.47 -1.38
CA ALA A 26 16.62 11.11 -0.89
C ALA A 26 16.04 12.20 0.03
N GLN A 27 16.84 12.74 0.93
CA GLN A 27 16.44 13.87 1.77
C GLN A 27 16.12 15.09 0.93
N TRP A 28 16.97 15.43 -0.04
CA TRP A 28 16.75 16.58 -0.92
C TRP A 28 15.43 16.48 -1.70
N TRP A 29 15.11 15.31 -2.25
CA TRP A 29 13.84 15.08 -2.94
C TRP A 29 12.65 15.19 -2.00
N ASN A 30 12.76 14.67 -0.79
CA ASN A 30 11.73 14.84 0.24
C ASN A 30 11.46 16.32 0.52
N ASP A 31 12.51 17.11 0.73
CA ASP A 31 12.41 18.52 1.12
C ASP A 31 11.94 19.42 -0.05
N ASN A 32 12.14 18.96 -1.28
CA ASN A 32 11.75 19.66 -2.50
C ASN A 32 10.56 19.02 -3.25
N ALA A 33 9.75 18.23 -2.58
CA ALA A 33 8.60 17.54 -3.17
C ALA A 33 7.53 18.51 -3.73
N ASN A 34 7.39 19.69 -3.14
CA ASN A 34 6.47 20.76 -3.58
C ASN A 34 5.02 20.28 -3.78
N GLY A 35 4.55 19.37 -2.93
CA GLY A 35 3.20 18.81 -2.96
C GLY A 35 3.02 17.59 -3.86
N ALA A 36 4.07 17.13 -4.56
CA ALA A 36 4.05 15.86 -5.29
C ALA A 36 4.48 14.71 -4.38
N ASP A 37 3.90 13.53 -4.56
CA ASP A 37 4.38 12.32 -3.90
C ASP A 37 5.72 11.88 -4.48
N ILE A 38 6.64 11.42 -3.63
CA ILE A 38 7.95 10.93 -4.05
C ILE A 38 8.01 9.41 -3.93
N TYR A 39 8.41 8.74 -5.01
CA TYR A 39 8.71 7.31 -5.04
C TYR A 39 10.16 7.11 -5.42
N ILE A 40 11.02 6.72 -4.48
CA ILE A 40 12.45 6.63 -4.77
C ILE A 40 12.76 5.39 -5.60
N GLY A 41 13.38 5.59 -6.77
CA GLY A 41 13.90 4.53 -7.61
C GLY A 41 15.23 3.99 -7.09
N TRP A 42 15.27 2.70 -6.73
CA TRP A 42 16.47 1.99 -6.30
C TRP A 42 16.89 0.94 -7.32
N ASP A 43 18.20 0.80 -7.57
CA ASP A 43 18.75 -0.32 -8.34
C ASP A 43 18.91 -1.53 -7.42
N VAL A 44 18.16 -2.62 -7.70
CA VAL A 44 18.16 -3.84 -6.90
C VAL A 44 19.54 -4.49 -6.87
N LYS A 45 20.16 -4.68 -8.04
CA LYS A 45 21.45 -5.35 -8.14
C LYS A 45 22.50 -4.60 -7.32
N ARG A 46 22.62 -3.30 -7.54
CA ARG A 46 23.58 -2.46 -6.83
C ARG A 46 23.30 -2.42 -5.33
N THR A 47 22.02 -2.34 -4.93
CA THR A 47 21.61 -2.39 -3.52
C THR A 47 22.07 -3.67 -2.84
N MET A 48 21.88 -4.82 -3.50
CA MET A 48 22.24 -6.13 -2.96
C MET A 48 23.74 -6.44 -3.05
N ASP A 49 24.47 -5.75 -3.91
CA ASP A 49 25.93 -5.89 -4.06
C ASP A 49 26.74 -4.91 -3.19
N SER A 50 26.13 -3.88 -2.68
CA SER A 50 26.80 -2.86 -1.85
C SER A 50 26.64 -3.19 -0.38
N PRO A 51 27.72 -3.45 0.36
CA PRO A 51 27.63 -3.64 1.81
C PRO A 51 27.24 -2.33 2.49
N ASP A 52 26.49 -2.43 3.58
CA ASP A 52 26.15 -1.30 4.46
C ASP A 52 26.98 -1.36 5.76
N PRO A 53 28.16 -0.73 5.79
CA PRO A 53 29.02 -0.75 6.97
C PRO A 53 28.42 -0.02 8.17
N GLY A 54 27.45 0.88 7.93
CA GLY A 54 26.76 1.62 9.00
C GLY A 54 25.90 0.74 9.89
N ASN A 55 25.36 -0.36 9.33
CA ASN A 55 24.57 -1.35 10.07
C ASN A 55 25.23 -2.73 10.15
N ASN A 56 26.45 -2.86 9.67
CA ASN A 56 27.16 -4.16 9.53
C ASN A 56 26.36 -5.19 8.69
N ASP A 57 25.57 -4.70 7.73
CA ASP A 57 24.74 -5.52 6.84
C ASP A 57 25.51 -5.86 5.55
N ARG A 58 25.18 -7.03 4.97
CA ARG A 58 25.78 -7.50 3.71
C ARG A 58 25.32 -6.67 2.49
N ASN A 59 24.24 -5.93 2.63
CA ASN A 59 23.66 -5.10 1.57
C ASN A 59 22.91 -3.89 2.15
N GLU A 60 22.57 -2.93 1.29
CA GLU A 60 21.93 -1.67 1.68
C GLU A 60 20.41 -1.72 1.73
N LEU A 61 19.77 -2.88 1.56
CA LEU A 61 18.31 -2.98 1.39
C LEU A 61 17.54 -2.45 2.62
N ASP A 62 17.91 -2.90 3.82
CA ASP A 62 17.26 -2.46 5.06
C ASP A 62 17.34 -0.95 5.24
N THR A 63 18.53 -0.40 5.09
CA THR A 63 18.76 1.04 5.27
C THR A 63 18.03 1.87 4.24
N LYS A 64 17.96 1.45 2.96
CA LYS A 64 17.22 2.15 1.91
C LYS A 64 15.71 2.14 2.17
N VAL A 65 15.14 1.01 2.58
CA VAL A 65 13.72 0.93 2.94
C VAL A 65 13.40 1.80 4.15
N ARG A 66 14.21 1.73 5.21
CA ARG A 66 14.02 2.56 6.42
C ARG A 66 14.21 4.04 6.15
N LEU A 67 15.18 4.40 5.30
CA LEU A 67 15.37 5.78 4.86
C LEU A 67 14.11 6.32 4.18
N SER A 68 13.57 5.61 3.20
CA SER A 68 12.34 6.01 2.52
C SER A 68 11.17 6.19 3.48
N ARG A 69 10.99 5.28 4.44
CA ARG A 69 9.90 5.34 5.41
C ARG A 69 9.98 6.48 6.41
N ARG A 70 11.17 7.03 6.67
CA ARG A 70 11.38 8.17 7.57
C ARG A 70 11.10 9.52 6.91
N LEU A 71 10.99 9.55 5.60
CA LEU A 71 10.83 10.78 4.82
C LEU A 71 9.33 10.99 4.51
N PRO A 72 8.67 12.01 5.07
CA PRO A 72 7.21 12.12 5.06
C PRO A 72 6.61 12.29 3.66
N ASN A 73 7.35 12.88 2.72
CA ASN A 73 6.90 13.06 1.34
C ASN A 73 7.26 11.86 0.44
N VAL A 74 8.06 10.90 0.94
CA VAL A 74 8.36 9.65 0.24
C VAL A 74 7.28 8.63 0.56
N LYS A 75 6.46 8.29 -0.45
CA LYS A 75 5.32 7.39 -0.30
C LYS A 75 5.64 5.94 -0.66
N GLY A 76 6.81 5.69 -1.23
CA GLY A 76 7.21 4.33 -1.57
C GLY A 76 8.51 4.26 -2.35
N ASN A 77 8.78 3.05 -2.85
CA ASN A 77 9.99 2.74 -3.60
C ASN A 77 9.64 2.10 -4.95
N VAL A 78 10.43 2.39 -5.96
CA VAL A 78 10.42 1.72 -7.27
C VAL A 78 11.70 0.92 -7.41
N TRP A 79 11.58 -0.40 -7.51
CA TRP A 79 12.73 -1.30 -7.58
C TRP A 79 13.12 -1.58 -9.03
N TRP A 80 14.23 -1.05 -9.47
CA TRP A 80 14.80 -1.25 -10.79
C TRP A 80 15.83 -2.38 -10.77
N HIS A 81 15.82 -3.31 -11.75
CA HIS A 81 14.68 -3.47 -12.65
C HIS A 81 14.01 -4.81 -12.35
N GLY A 82 12.81 -5.01 -12.89
CA GLY A 82 11.95 -6.16 -12.60
C GLY A 82 12.64 -7.52 -12.69
N TYR A 83 13.59 -7.71 -13.62
CA TYR A 83 14.37 -8.94 -13.76
C TYR A 83 15.08 -9.37 -12.46
N TRP A 84 15.69 -8.43 -11.74
CA TRP A 84 16.37 -8.74 -10.46
C TRP A 84 15.40 -9.03 -9.34
N VAL A 85 14.20 -8.41 -9.36
CA VAL A 85 13.14 -8.68 -8.39
C VAL A 85 12.54 -10.05 -8.65
N THR A 86 12.07 -10.32 -9.90
CA THR A 86 11.43 -11.60 -10.25
C THR A 86 12.40 -12.78 -10.16
N GLY A 87 13.68 -12.55 -10.43
CA GLY A 87 14.75 -13.53 -10.27
C GLY A 87 15.24 -13.67 -8.82
N ASN A 88 14.64 -12.96 -7.86
CA ASN A 88 15.00 -12.99 -6.44
C ASN A 88 16.51 -12.82 -6.18
N TYR A 89 17.13 -11.87 -6.87
CA TYR A 89 18.58 -11.67 -6.81
C TYR A 89 19.07 -11.49 -5.36
N LYS A 90 19.93 -12.42 -4.92
CA LYS A 90 20.46 -12.48 -3.54
C LYS A 90 19.38 -12.42 -2.45
N GLY A 91 18.17 -12.90 -2.71
CA GLY A 91 17.06 -12.88 -1.76
C GLY A 91 16.37 -11.52 -1.63
N ALA A 92 16.50 -10.62 -2.61
CA ALA A 92 15.89 -9.30 -2.57
C ALA A 92 14.36 -9.35 -2.50
N ALA A 93 13.73 -10.16 -3.36
CA ALA A 93 12.26 -10.29 -3.38
C ALA A 93 11.73 -10.90 -2.08
N ASP A 94 12.36 -11.97 -1.58
CA ASP A 94 11.99 -12.58 -0.29
C ASP A 94 12.10 -11.58 0.85
N SER A 95 13.21 -10.83 0.91
CA SER A 95 13.41 -9.81 1.94
C SER A 95 12.36 -8.70 1.86
N LEU A 96 12.00 -8.24 0.65
CA LEU A 96 10.95 -7.26 0.45
C LEU A 96 9.59 -7.80 0.90
N ALA A 97 9.19 -8.98 0.42
CA ALA A 97 7.89 -9.57 0.71
C ALA A 97 7.73 -9.92 2.19
N MET A 98 8.72 -10.59 2.78
CA MET A 98 8.57 -11.13 4.13
C MET A 98 8.86 -10.11 5.24
N LYS A 99 9.72 -9.12 4.97
CA LYS A 99 10.23 -8.22 6.01
C LYS A 99 9.71 -6.79 5.91
N TYR A 100 9.47 -6.29 4.70
CA TYR A 100 9.14 -4.89 4.51
C TYR A 100 7.78 -4.61 3.89
N GLN A 101 7.24 -5.56 3.14
CA GLN A 101 5.96 -5.44 2.41
C GLN A 101 5.09 -6.68 2.68
N SER A 102 5.09 -7.16 3.92
CA SER A 102 4.33 -8.34 4.34
C SER A 102 2.83 -8.08 4.45
N THR A 103 2.41 -6.82 4.44
CA THR A 103 1.01 -6.42 4.50
C THR A 103 0.54 -5.84 3.18
N ILE A 104 -0.75 -6.01 2.89
CA ILE A 104 -1.42 -5.34 1.77
C ILE A 104 -1.47 -3.84 2.10
N ALA A 105 -1.23 -2.99 1.11
CA ALA A 105 -1.43 -1.55 1.23
C ALA A 105 -2.18 -1.00 0.03
N LEU A 106 -3.03 -0.01 0.25
CA LEU A 106 -3.66 0.72 -0.83
C LEU A 106 -2.66 1.67 -1.48
N PRO A 107 -2.64 1.74 -2.83
CA PRO A 107 -1.95 2.85 -3.49
C PRO A 107 -2.58 4.18 -3.07
N PRO A 108 -1.81 5.28 -3.02
CA PRO A 108 -2.34 6.60 -2.74
C PRO A 108 -3.50 6.97 -3.67
N ALA A 109 -4.49 7.66 -3.12
CA ALA A 109 -5.59 8.20 -3.91
C ALA A 109 -5.16 9.47 -4.64
N TYR A 110 -5.64 9.63 -5.88
CA TYR A 110 -5.33 10.78 -6.72
C TYR A 110 -6.58 11.53 -7.19
N GLY A 111 -6.37 12.73 -7.73
CA GLY A 111 -7.43 13.58 -8.27
C GLY A 111 -8.20 14.33 -7.18
N ASP A 112 -9.46 14.64 -7.43
CA ASP A 112 -10.32 15.34 -6.46
C ASP A 112 -10.75 14.37 -5.33
N LEU A 113 -10.04 14.43 -4.21
CA LEU A 113 -10.26 13.54 -3.06
C LEU A 113 -11.63 13.76 -2.38
N LYS A 114 -12.37 14.81 -2.73
CA LYS A 114 -13.74 15.02 -2.23
C LYS A 114 -14.77 14.14 -2.97
N LYS A 115 -14.42 13.63 -4.13
CA LYS A 115 -15.28 12.77 -4.94
C LYS A 115 -14.98 11.30 -4.64
N THR A 116 -15.41 10.83 -3.48
CA THR A 116 -15.30 9.42 -3.12
C THR A 116 -16.42 8.58 -3.73
N PRO A 117 -16.21 7.28 -4.01
CA PRO A 117 -17.29 6.40 -4.41
C PRO A 117 -18.33 6.24 -3.30
N LYS A 118 -19.54 5.82 -3.65
CA LYS A 118 -20.55 5.44 -2.66
C LYS A 118 -20.11 4.20 -1.90
N SER A 119 -20.49 4.11 -0.62
CA SER A 119 -20.26 2.93 0.19
C SER A 119 -21.02 1.71 -0.32
N VAL A 120 -20.52 0.55 0.02
CA VAL A 120 -21.26 -0.73 -0.15
C VAL A 120 -22.50 -0.76 0.71
N SER A 121 -23.40 -1.71 0.44
CA SER A 121 -24.60 -1.95 1.25
C SER A 121 -24.80 -3.45 1.51
N GLU A 122 -25.78 -3.80 2.34
CA GLU A 122 -26.20 -5.19 2.59
C GLU A 122 -25.04 -6.11 3.00
N ILE A 123 -24.13 -5.61 3.86
CA ILE A 123 -23.00 -6.42 4.33
C ILE A 123 -23.48 -7.56 5.23
N LYS A 124 -23.01 -8.79 4.95
CA LYS A 124 -23.42 -10.02 5.64
C LYS A 124 -22.24 -10.95 5.85
N ILE A 125 -22.30 -11.74 6.93
CA ILE A 125 -21.42 -12.88 7.14
C ILE A 125 -22.27 -14.14 7.08
N ASP A 126 -22.00 -14.99 6.10
CA ASP A 126 -22.67 -16.27 5.88
C ASP A 126 -21.72 -17.42 6.25
N LYS A 127 -22.20 -18.37 7.07
CA LYS A 127 -21.49 -19.59 7.37
C LYS A 127 -22.09 -20.76 6.57
N THR A 128 -21.21 -21.55 5.97
CA THR A 128 -21.57 -22.80 5.30
C THR A 128 -20.61 -23.89 5.76
N GLY A 129 -21.01 -24.67 6.74
CA GLY A 129 -20.15 -25.64 7.41
C GLY A 129 -19.00 -24.95 8.16
N GLU A 130 -17.77 -25.30 7.83
CA GLU A 130 -16.56 -24.69 8.40
C GLU A 130 -16.11 -23.40 7.68
N GLU A 131 -16.75 -23.06 6.58
CA GLU A 131 -16.39 -21.87 5.79
C GLU A 131 -17.27 -20.68 6.16
N ALA A 132 -16.64 -19.51 6.27
CA ALA A 132 -17.32 -18.24 6.47
C ALA A 132 -17.00 -17.29 5.30
N PHE A 133 -18.01 -16.57 4.88
CA PHE A 133 -17.88 -15.60 3.79
C PHE A 133 -18.46 -14.26 4.21
N LEU A 134 -17.72 -13.21 3.96
CA LEU A 134 -18.20 -11.85 4.00
C LEU A 134 -18.69 -11.49 2.61
N SER A 135 -19.93 -10.98 2.50
CA SER A 135 -20.54 -10.55 1.24
C SER A 135 -21.22 -9.20 1.40
N TRP A 136 -21.38 -8.48 0.30
CA TRP A 136 -22.01 -7.16 0.25
C TRP A 136 -22.61 -6.89 -1.12
N GLU A 137 -23.46 -5.86 -1.20
CA GLU A 137 -23.92 -5.33 -2.46
C GLU A 137 -23.05 -4.17 -2.95
N ALA A 138 -22.72 -4.20 -4.24
CA ALA A 138 -22.01 -3.10 -4.89
C ALA A 138 -22.84 -1.80 -4.81
N PRO A 139 -22.19 -0.64 -4.70
CA PRO A 139 -22.92 0.63 -4.76
C PRO A 139 -23.71 0.76 -6.06
N ARG A 140 -24.98 1.14 -5.96
CA ARG A 140 -25.81 1.39 -7.15
C ARG A 140 -25.27 2.62 -7.88
N ARG A 141 -25.11 2.48 -9.21
CA ARG A 141 -24.76 3.62 -10.07
C ARG A 141 -25.86 4.67 -9.98
N GLY A 142 -25.46 5.92 -9.71
CA GLY A 142 -26.38 7.05 -9.78
C GLY A 142 -26.65 7.45 -11.24
N PRO A 143 -27.70 8.23 -11.49
CA PRO A 143 -28.04 8.72 -12.84
C PRO A 143 -27.01 9.71 -13.42
N SER A 144 -26.09 10.24 -12.63
CA SER A 144 -25.00 11.08 -13.10
C SER A 144 -23.72 10.28 -13.33
N GLU A 145 -23.25 10.22 -14.56
CA GLU A 145 -22.03 9.51 -15.00
C GLU A 145 -20.73 10.02 -14.35
N SER A 146 -20.79 11.04 -13.50
CA SER A 146 -19.62 11.59 -12.78
C SER A 146 -19.27 10.84 -11.50
N GLU A 147 -20.08 9.87 -11.09
CA GLU A 147 -19.77 9.04 -9.92
C GLU A 147 -18.81 7.94 -10.34
N SER A 148 -17.67 7.90 -9.68
CA SER A 148 -16.56 7.00 -9.94
C SER A 148 -17.01 5.55 -10.00
N ASP A 149 -16.69 4.87 -11.09
CA ASP A 149 -16.90 3.42 -11.21
C ASP A 149 -16.03 2.70 -10.16
N VAL A 150 -16.69 1.99 -9.25
CA VAL A 150 -16.00 1.09 -8.32
C VAL A 150 -15.35 -0.03 -9.12
N VAL A 151 -14.06 -0.23 -8.89
CA VAL A 151 -13.27 -1.26 -9.57
C VAL A 151 -12.82 -2.38 -8.64
N ARG A 152 -12.80 -2.14 -7.33
CA ARG A 152 -12.44 -3.12 -6.31
C ARG A 152 -12.93 -2.69 -4.93
N TYR A 153 -12.75 -3.57 -3.97
CA TYR A 153 -13.11 -3.37 -2.56
C TYR A 153 -11.91 -3.69 -1.69
N ALA A 154 -11.76 -2.94 -0.58
CA ALA A 154 -10.87 -3.30 0.50
C ALA A 154 -11.70 -3.88 1.66
N VAL A 155 -11.20 -4.95 2.23
CA VAL A 155 -11.78 -5.61 3.40
C VAL A 155 -10.79 -5.48 4.54
N TYR A 156 -11.27 -4.99 5.66
CA TYR A 156 -10.51 -4.75 6.87
C TYR A 156 -11.00 -5.67 7.98
N GLU A 157 -10.10 -6.04 8.89
CA GLU A 157 -10.38 -6.84 10.06
C GLU A 157 -9.80 -6.15 11.29
N PHE A 158 -10.61 -6.04 12.34
CA PHE A 158 -10.23 -5.40 13.60
C PHE A 158 -10.53 -6.36 14.75
N PHE A 159 -9.51 -6.67 15.54
CA PHE A 159 -9.67 -7.52 16.72
C PHE A 159 -10.27 -6.73 17.90
N PRO A 160 -10.86 -7.43 18.88
CA PRO A 160 -11.44 -6.78 20.06
C PRO A 160 -10.44 -5.86 20.77
N GLY A 161 -10.84 -4.59 20.95
CA GLY A 161 -10.01 -3.57 21.62
C GLY A 161 -9.05 -2.81 20.69
N GLU A 162 -8.96 -3.16 19.43
CA GLU A 162 -8.18 -2.39 18.44
C GLU A 162 -8.97 -1.20 17.89
N PRO A 163 -8.27 -0.10 17.55
CA PRO A 163 -8.90 1.00 16.83
C PRO A 163 -9.44 0.54 15.48
N GLN A 164 -10.67 0.92 15.14
CA GLN A 164 -11.25 0.64 13.82
C GLN A 164 -10.77 1.67 12.79
N ASP A 165 -9.45 1.67 12.53
CA ASP A 165 -8.78 2.61 11.64
C ASP A 165 -8.47 1.96 10.29
N THR A 166 -9.23 2.32 9.26
CA THR A 166 -8.99 1.87 7.87
C THR A 166 -7.74 2.52 7.25
N GLY A 167 -7.14 3.51 7.88
CA GLY A 167 -5.85 4.09 7.48
C GLY A 167 -4.64 3.21 7.82
N ASP A 168 -4.80 2.24 8.72
CA ASP A 168 -3.74 1.27 9.03
C ASP A 168 -3.73 0.12 8.02
N PRO A 169 -2.71 -0.01 7.16
CA PRO A 169 -2.64 -1.08 6.17
C PRO A 169 -2.53 -2.48 6.80
N GLN A 170 -2.16 -2.60 8.08
CA GLN A 170 -2.08 -3.90 8.76
C GLN A 170 -3.46 -4.54 8.97
N THR A 171 -4.52 -3.74 8.94
CA THR A 171 -5.91 -4.20 9.09
C THR A 171 -6.53 -4.69 7.78
N ILE A 172 -5.87 -4.48 6.62
CA ILE A 172 -6.37 -4.94 5.33
C ILE A 172 -6.13 -6.45 5.20
N VAL A 173 -7.23 -7.21 5.11
CA VAL A 173 -7.18 -8.67 4.92
C VAL A 173 -7.44 -9.10 3.48
N ALA A 174 -8.09 -8.25 2.67
CA ALA A 174 -8.27 -8.53 1.25
C ALA A 174 -8.45 -7.27 0.39
N LEU A 175 -7.94 -7.34 -0.84
CA LEU A 175 -8.31 -6.47 -1.95
C LEU A 175 -8.92 -7.33 -3.06
N THR A 176 -10.17 -7.08 -3.43
CA THR A 176 -10.91 -7.94 -4.36
C THR A 176 -11.79 -7.13 -5.31
N PRO A 177 -11.93 -7.55 -6.58
CA PRO A 177 -12.94 -6.99 -7.48
C PRO A 177 -14.33 -7.61 -7.26
N PHE A 178 -14.44 -8.66 -6.44
CA PHE A 178 -15.67 -9.39 -6.18
C PHE A 178 -16.38 -8.85 -4.94
N THR A 179 -17.67 -9.03 -4.85
CA THR A 179 -18.51 -8.64 -3.71
C THR A 179 -18.65 -9.72 -2.64
N ARG A 180 -17.70 -10.65 -2.62
CA ARG A 180 -17.64 -11.76 -1.66
C ARG A 180 -16.21 -12.20 -1.45
N VAL A 181 -15.85 -12.47 -0.20
CA VAL A 181 -14.53 -12.98 0.19
C VAL A 181 -14.66 -14.03 1.27
N ARG A 182 -13.80 -15.03 1.25
CA ARG A 182 -13.69 -15.99 2.35
C ARG A 182 -12.96 -15.32 3.52
N ILE A 183 -13.50 -15.49 4.71
CA ILE A 183 -12.96 -14.95 5.95
C ILE A 183 -12.77 -16.09 6.96
N TYR A 184 -11.98 -15.83 7.99
CA TYR A 184 -11.74 -16.74 9.11
C TYR A 184 -12.03 -16.02 10.43
N PRO A 185 -13.32 -15.69 10.70
CA PRO A 185 -13.65 -14.80 11.79
C PRO A 185 -13.54 -15.49 13.15
N GLU A 186 -12.97 -14.78 14.11
CA GLU A 186 -13.05 -15.12 15.52
C GLU A 186 -14.18 -14.32 16.20
N PRO A 187 -14.83 -14.88 17.27
CA PRO A 187 -15.85 -14.13 18.00
C PRO A 187 -15.31 -12.78 18.52
N GLY A 188 -16.07 -11.72 18.30
CA GLY A 188 -15.70 -10.37 18.72
C GLY A 188 -14.96 -9.54 17.68
N VAL A 189 -14.61 -10.11 16.52
CA VAL A 189 -13.96 -9.41 15.42
C VAL A 189 -14.97 -8.51 14.70
N THR A 190 -14.53 -7.35 14.28
CA THR A 190 -15.27 -6.44 13.40
C THR A 190 -14.63 -6.43 12.01
N PHE A 191 -15.43 -6.59 10.98
CA PHE A 191 -14.99 -6.36 9.60
C PHE A 191 -15.52 -5.02 9.09
N ALA A 192 -14.76 -4.40 8.18
CA ALA A 192 -15.24 -3.28 7.39
C ALA A 192 -14.99 -3.53 5.91
N VAL A 193 -15.87 -2.97 5.08
CA VAL A 193 -15.71 -3.00 3.62
C VAL A 193 -15.82 -1.59 3.07
N THR A 194 -14.87 -1.23 2.22
CA THR A 194 -14.89 0.01 1.46
C THR A 194 -14.87 -0.27 -0.03
N ALA A 195 -15.40 0.66 -0.82
CA ALA A 195 -15.34 0.63 -2.27
C ALA A 195 -14.23 1.55 -2.77
N LEU A 196 -13.47 1.10 -3.77
CA LEU A 196 -12.37 1.82 -4.39
C LEU A 196 -12.65 2.07 -5.86
N ASP A 197 -12.42 3.29 -6.32
CA ASP A 197 -12.50 3.67 -7.72
C ASP A 197 -11.15 3.53 -8.45
N ARG A 198 -11.12 3.91 -9.74
CA ARG A 198 -9.90 3.86 -10.57
C ARG A 198 -8.78 4.81 -10.11
N MET A 199 -9.13 5.83 -9.33
CA MET A 199 -8.18 6.79 -8.77
C MET A 199 -7.75 6.39 -7.35
N ASN A 200 -8.07 5.17 -6.91
CA ASN A 200 -7.89 4.64 -5.56
C ASN A 200 -8.56 5.49 -4.46
N ARG A 201 -9.56 6.30 -4.81
CA ARG A 201 -10.36 7.02 -3.82
C ARG A 201 -11.28 6.02 -3.13
N GLU A 202 -11.35 6.11 -1.84
CA GLU A 202 -12.01 5.15 -0.98
C GLU A 202 -13.33 5.71 -0.45
N SER A 203 -14.37 4.88 -0.42
CA SER A 203 -15.65 5.22 0.19
C SER A 203 -15.56 5.24 1.71
N HIS A 204 -16.59 5.77 2.37
CA HIS A 204 -16.76 5.52 3.79
C HIS A 204 -16.92 4.02 4.06
N PRO A 205 -16.31 3.48 5.15
CA PRO A 205 -16.40 2.07 5.50
C PRO A 205 -17.81 1.72 6.01
N ILE A 206 -18.24 0.48 5.71
CA ILE A 206 -19.42 -0.13 6.30
C ILE A 206 -18.95 -1.30 7.16
N PHE A 207 -19.34 -1.29 8.43
CA PHE A 207 -18.87 -2.24 9.43
C PHE A 207 -19.88 -3.35 9.69
N ILE A 208 -19.39 -4.54 10.05
CA ILE A 208 -20.15 -5.66 10.57
C ILE A 208 -19.41 -6.32 11.71
N TYR A 209 -20.10 -6.54 12.82
CA TYR A 209 -19.56 -7.23 13.99
C TYR A 209 -19.89 -8.72 13.92
N TYR A 210 -18.88 -9.55 14.16
CA TYR A 210 -19.04 -11.00 14.24
C TYR A 210 -19.18 -11.45 15.71
N LYS A 211 -20.33 -12.05 16.02
CA LYS A 211 -20.68 -12.53 17.38
C LYS A 211 -20.17 -13.95 17.64
#